data_32c1e0d9b74d91265a63850a931b8fc8
#
_entry.id   32c1e0d9b74d91265a63850a931b8fc8
#
_cell.length_a   1.000
_cell.length_b   1.000
_cell.length_c   1.000
_cell.angle_alpha   90.00
_cell.angle_beta   90.00
_cell.angle_gamma   90.00
#
_symmetry.space_group_name_H-M   'P 1'
#
loop_
_entity.id
_entity.type
_entity.pdbx_description
1 polymer ?
#
loop_
_entity_poly.entity_id
_entity_poly.type
_entity_poly.pdbx_seq_one_letter_code
_entity_poly.pdbx_strand_id
1 'polypeptide(L)'
;MKVVGQGLNRVDAYGKVTGEAKYSADLEPKDILHGKVIHSTIANGLVKSFDLTEALKVPGVVKIVTCFDAPECQFPTAGHPWSVEAKHQDICDRRVLNQRVRLYGDDIAAVIAENEVAAAQAARLVKVEYEEYEPIVTVKAAMAPEATPLHPDIRKDNVIVHSHMTMGPSDFTFEDGLKQAKEKYKEEDLVEIGEVYDTPRISHCHIELPVSWAYVDVNGKVTVVSSTQIPHIVRRCTAQALNIPIGKVRIIKPYIGGGFGNKQDVLYEPLNAFLTMSVGGRPVRWRSAVRRPFPEPEPVMPLKAYAAAW
;
A
#
# COMPACT_ATOMS: atom_id res chain seq x y z
N MET A 1 -27.86 31.20 -6.42
CA MET A 1 -26.93 30.80 -5.33
C MET A 1 -25.64 31.62 -5.52
N LYS A 2 -24.95 31.98 -4.42
CA LYS A 2 -23.75 32.85 -4.52
C LYS A 2 -22.48 32.08 -4.92
N VAL A 3 -22.49 30.75 -4.91
CA VAL A 3 -21.31 29.89 -5.12
C VAL A 3 -21.54 28.85 -6.21
N VAL A 4 -22.67 28.13 -6.15
CA VAL A 4 -23.00 27.09 -7.13
C VAL A 4 -23.24 27.71 -8.52
N GLY A 5 -22.55 27.21 -9.55
CA GLY A 5 -22.59 27.73 -10.92
C GLY A 5 -21.66 28.92 -11.18
N GLN A 6 -20.81 29.27 -10.23
CA GLN A 6 -19.80 30.34 -10.40
C GLN A 6 -18.41 29.74 -10.67
N GLY A 7 -17.63 30.38 -11.55
CA GLY A 7 -16.23 30.03 -11.80
C GLY A 7 -15.31 30.55 -10.70
N LEU A 8 -15.25 29.84 -9.56
CA LEU A 8 -14.38 30.25 -8.45
C LEU A 8 -12.99 29.59 -8.58
N ASN A 9 -11.95 30.35 -8.27
CA ASN A 9 -10.60 29.80 -8.22
C ASN A 9 -10.46 28.81 -7.07
N ARG A 10 -9.75 27.72 -7.30
CA ARG A 10 -9.35 26.80 -6.22
C ARG A 10 -8.44 27.54 -5.24
N VAL A 11 -8.66 27.32 -3.95
CA VAL A 11 -7.87 27.97 -2.87
C VAL A 11 -6.37 27.65 -2.91
N ASP A 12 -6.01 26.50 -3.49
CA ASP A 12 -4.63 26.01 -3.61
C ASP A 12 -4.00 26.23 -5.00
N ALA A 13 -4.74 26.81 -5.94
CA ALA A 13 -4.29 26.96 -7.34
C ALA A 13 -3.10 27.92 -7.45
N TYR A 14 -3.17 29.07 -6.78
CA TYR A 14 -2.16 30.12 -6.87
C TYR A 14 -0.77 29.60 -6.46
N GLY A 15 -0.66 28.97 -5.28
CA GLY A 15 0.61 28.39 -4.81
C GLY A 15 1.19 27.32 -5.74
N LYS A 16 0.33 26.58 -6.46
CA LYS A 16 0.79 25.57 -7.43
C LYS A 16 1.34 26.20 -8.71
N VAL A 17 0.67 27.19 -9.26
CA VAL A 17 1.10 27.82 -10.51
C VAL A 17 2.28 28.77 -10.34
N THR A 18 2.49 29.31 -9.13
CA THR A 18 3.63 30.19 -8.80
C THR A 18 4.85 29.40 -8.31
N GLY A 19 4.71 28.11 -8.01
CA GLY A 19 5.78 27.27 -7.44
C GLY A 19 6.00 27.47 -5.92
N GLU A 20 5.11 28.19 -5.23
CA GLU A 20 5.16 28.36 -3.77
C GLU A 20 4.73 27.10 -3.02
N ALA A 21 3.89 26.25 -3.66
CA ALA A 21 3.43 24.99 -3.09
C ALA A 21 4.60 24.04 -2.88
N LYS A 22 4.73 23.50 -1.65
CA LYS A 22 5.80 22.55 -1.28
C LYS A 22 5.24 21.14 -1.23
N TYR A 23 5.93 20.24 -1.92
CA TYR A 23 5.67 18.79 -1.92
C TYR A 23 6.60 18.10 -0.92
N SER A 24 6.37 16.79 -0.69
CA SER A 24 7.13 16.06 0.34
C SER A 24 8.63 16.09 0.12
N ALA A 25 9.10 16.02 -1.12
CA ALA A 25 10.52 16.07 -1.45
C ALA A 25 11.14 17.45 -1.27
N ASP A 26 10.35 18.55 -1.38
CA ASP A 26 10.84 19.92 -1.19
C ASP A 26 11.10 20.27 0.28
N LEU A 27 10.61 19.45 1.18
CA LEU A 27 10.73 19.62 2.64
C LEU A 27 11.80 18.73 3.27
N GLU A 28 12.54 17.96 2.46
CA GLU A 28 13.60 17.09 2.94
C GLU A 28 14.78 17.90 3.53
N PRO A 29 15.28 17.53 4.72
CA PRO A 29 16.51 18.14 5.26
C PRO A 29 17.74 17.75 4.41
N LYS A 30 18.79 18.57 4.43
CA LYS A 30 19.98 18.38 3.58
C LYS A 30 20.79 17.13 3.94
N ASP A 31 20.77 16.73 5.20
CA ASP A 31 21.51 15.61 5.76
C ASP A 31 20.67 14.33 5.94
N ILE A 32 19.63 14.19 5.12
CA ILE A 32 18.72 13.05 5.17
C ILE A 32 19.43 11.76 4.75
N LEU A 33 19.18 10.69 5.48
CA LEU A 33 19.59 9.35 5.10
C LEU A 33 18.67 8.75 4.04
N HIS A 34 19.20 7.82 3.26
CA HIS A 34 18.51 7.18 2.16
C HIS A 34 18.18 5.74 2.49
N GLY A 35 16.88 5.44 2.56
CA GLY A 35 16.37 4.08 2.69
C GLY A 35 16.22 3.41 1.32
N LYS A 36 16.71 2.18 1.19
CA LYS A 36 16.51 1.32 0.01
C LYS A 36 15.94 -0.02 0.46
N VAL A 37 14.74 -0.33 0.00
CA VAL A 37 14.08 -1.60 0.30
C VAL A 37 14.68 -2.73 -0.53
N ILE A 38 14.81 -3.89 0.09
CA ILE A 38 15.17 -5.15 -0.53
C ILE A 38 13.90 -5.97 -0.64
N HIS A 39 13.58 -6.37 -1.84
CA HIS A 39 12.38 -7.12 -2.16
C HIS A 39 12.69 -8.59 -2.36
N SER A 40 11.69 -9.42 -2.10
CA SER A 40 11.79 -10.86 -2.37
C SER A 40 11.94 -11.13 -3.86
N THR A 41 12.73 -12.14 -4.17
CA THR A 41 12.93 -12.67 -5.53
C THR A 41 12.12 -13.93 -5.81
N ILE A 42 11.32 -14.37 -4.83
CA ILE A 42 10.39 -15.50 -4.94
C ILE A 42 8.95 -15.00 -4.80
N ALA A 43 7.99 -15.77 -5.31
CA ALA A 43 6.58 -15.42 -5.28
C ALA A 43 5.84 -15.97 -4.04
N ASN A 44 6.35 -17.04 -3.42
CA ASN A 44 5.74 -17.67 -2.26
C ASN A 44 6.81 -18.41 -1.46
N GLY A 45 6.89 -18.21 -0.15
CA GLY A 45 7.88 -18.88 0.68
C GLY A 45 8.16 -18.20 2.01
N LEU A 46 9.27 -18.60 2.62
CA LEU A 46 9.80 -18.02 3.86
C LEU A 46 11.23 -17.54 3.66
N VAL A 47 11.55 -16.36 4.19
CA VAL A 47 12.94 -15.94 4.36
C VAL A 47 13.56 -16.72 5.52
N LYS A 48 14.66 -17.43 5.25
CA LYS A 48 15.40 -18.22 6.25
C LYS A 48 16.54 -17.43 6.88
N SER A 49 17.35 -16.76 6.04
CA SER A 49 18.52 -16.03 6.50
C SER A 49 18.95 -14.94 5.51
N PHE A 50 19.79 -14.03 6.00
CA PHE A 50 20.46 -13.02 5.20
C PHE A 50 21.98 -13.11 5.39
N ASP A 51 22.75 -13.03 4.30
CA ASP A 51 24.18 -12.73 4.34
C ASP A 51 24.36 -11.24 4.02
N LEU A 52 24.70 -10.46 5.04
CA LEU A 52 24.90 -9.01 4.98
C LEU A 52 26.38 -8.62 4.88
N THR A 53 27.30 -9.59 4.85
CA THR A 53 28.74 -9.39 5.03
C THR A 53 29.33 -8.39 4.04
N GLU A 54 29.05 -8.53 2.76
CA GLU A 54 29.57 -7.63 1.74
C GLU A 54 28.79 -6.30 1.67
N ALA A 55 27.51 -6.34 1.96
CA ALA A 55 26.67 -5.13 1.97
C ALA A 55 27.08 -4.14 3.08
N LEU A 56 27.48 -4.64 4.25
CA LEU A 56 27.94 -3.82 5.37
C LEU A 56 29.30 -3.18 5.14
N LYS A 57 30.11 -3.67 4.18
CA LYS A 57 31.42 -3.08 3.81
C LYS A 57 31.30 -1.87 2.88
N VAL A 58 30.11 -1.63 2.30
CA VAL A 58 29.90 -0.52 1.36
C VAL A 58 30.03 0.81 2.11
N PRO A 59 30.96 1.70 1.70
CA PRO A 59 31.13 3.00 2.34
C PRO A 59 29.84 3.82 2.33
N GLY A 60 29.47 4.41 3.47
CA GLY A 60 28.27 5.19 3.65
C GLY A 60 27.05 4.38 4.07
N VAL A 61 27.13 3.07 4.21
CA VAL A 61 26.07 2.27 4.83
C VAL A 61 26.04 2.56 6.33
N VAL A 62 24.87 2.96 6.82
CA VAL A 62 24.64 3.27 8.24
C VAL A 62 24.07 2.06 8.97
N LYS A 63 23.07 1.40 8.38
CA LYS A 63 22.43 0.22 8.96
C LYS A 63 21.69 -0.59 7.87
N ILE A 64 21.62 -1.89 8.08
CA ILE A 64 20.73 -2.77 7.36
C ILE A 64 19.77 -3.37 8.38
N VAL A 65 18.48 -3.37 8.07
CA VAL A 65 17.42 -3.98 8.87
C VAL A 65 16.71 -5.03 8.04
N THR A 66 16.29 -6.11 8.68
CA THR A 66 15.65 -7.26 8.06
C THR A 66 14.27 -7.52 8.66
N CYS A 67 13.53 -8.44 8.10
CA CYS A 67 12.25 -8.87 8.68
C CYS A 67 12.40 -9.47 10.11
N PHE A 68 13.58 -9.89 10.50
CA PHE A 68 13.87 -10.37 11.86
C PHE A 68 14.07 -9.25 12.89
N ASP A 69 14.31 -8.02 12.42
CA ASP A 69 14.48 -6.82 13.26
C ASP A 69 13.17 -6.03 13.38
N ALA A 70 12.21 -6.30 12.51
CA ALA A 70 10.96 -5.55 12.43
C ALA A 70 9.94 -6.01 13.48
N PRO A 71 9.06 -5.11 13.95
CA PRO A 71 7.96 -5.49 14.82
C PRO A 71 7.06 -6.56 14.17
N GLU A 72 6.60 -7.53 14.97
CA GLU A 72 5.68 -8.58 14.49
C GLU A 72 4.24 -8.12 14.29
N CYS A 73 3.94 -6.87 14.64
CA CYS A 73 2.60 -6.31 14.54
C CYS A 73 2.13 -6.21 13.11
N GLN A 74 0.89 -6.64 12.90
CA GLN A 74 0.19 -6.51 11.62
C GLN A 74 -0.64 -5.22 11.58
N PHE A 75 -0.78 -4.66 10.40
CA PHE A 75 -1.61 -3.48 10.14
C PHE A 75 -2.32 -3.61 8.78
N PRO A 76 -3.44 -2.90 8.58
CA PRO A 76 -4.15 -2.93 7.30
C PRO A 76 -3.48 -2.02 6.26
N THR A 77 -3.51 -2.44 5.01
CA THR A 77 -3.13 -1.60 3.87
C THR A 77 -4.25 -0.61 3.52
N ALA A 78 -5.50 -1.07 3.57
CA ALA A 78 -6.66 -0.30 3.16
C ALA A 78 -6.86 0.98 4.00
N GLY A 79 -7.27 2.04 3.33
CA GLY A 79 -7.42 3.38 3.89
C GLY A 79 -8.82 3.70 4.39
N HIS A 80 -9.56 2.74 4.96
CA HIS A 80 -10.89 3.01 5.49
C HIS A 80 -10.86 3.60 6.90
N PRO A 81 -11.88 4.39 7.28
CA PRO A 81 -12.05 4.84 8.66
C PRO A 81 -12.16 3.65 9.61
N TRP A 82 -11.55 3.80 10.79
CA TRP A 82 -11.66 2.76 11.80
C TRP A 82 -13.11 2.63 12.30
N SER A 83 -13.56 1.39 12.51
CA SER A 83 -14.88 1.07 13.07
C SER A 83 -14.73 0.32 14.39
N VAL A 84 -15.68 0.53 15.30
CA VAL A 84 -15.82 -0.27 16.53
C VAL A 84 -16.35 -1.67 16.23
N GLU A 85 -17.05 -1.84 15.10
CA GLU A 85 -17.59 -3.13 14.68
C GLU A 85 -16.52 -3.90 13.90
N ALA A 86 -16.12 -5.05 14.42
CA ALA A 86 -15.06 -5.88 13.82
C ALA A 86 -15.29 -6.23 12.34
N LYS A 87 -16.55 -6.47 11.96
CA LYS A 87 -16.93 -6.78 10.56
C LYS A 87 -16.67 -5.64 9.56
N HIS A 88 -16.53 -4.40 10.07
CA HIS A 88 -16.27 -3.21 9.27
C HIS A 88 -14.82 -2.72 9.42
N GLN A 89 -13.97 -3.43 10.15
CA GLN A 89 -12.56 -3.11 10.27
C GLN A 89 -11.79 -3.68 9.08
N ASP A 90 -10.78 -2.94 8.65
CA ASP A 90 -9.84 -3.42 7.66
C ASP A 90 -9.03 -4.61 8.21
N ILE A 91 -8.75 -5.58 7.36
CA ILE A 91 -7.97 -6.77 7.72
C ILE A 91 -6.50 -6.39 7.88
N CYS A 92 -5.93 -6.78 9.03
CA CYS A 92 -4.52 -6.56 9.33
C CYS A 92 -3.69 -7.73 8.80
N ASP A 93 -3.26 -7.64 7.54
CA ASP A 93 -2.57 -8.70 6.81
C ASP A 93 -1.13 -8.36 6.41
N ARG A 94 -0.68 -7.15 6.72
CA ARG A 94 0.62 -6.61 6.34
C ARG A 94 1.52 -6.37 7.56
N ARG A 95 2.81 -6.62 7.40
CA ARG A 95 3.88 -6.25 8.34
C ARG A 95 4.79 -5.17 7.73
N VAL A 96 5.59 -4.53 8.56
CA VAL A 96 6.58 -3.53 8.11
C VAL A 96 7.60 -4.16 7.17
N LEU A 97 8.13 -5.33 7.53
CA LEU A 97 8.95 -6.20 6.69
C LEU A 97 8.46 -7.63 6.87
N ASN A 98 8.38 -8.39 5.79
CA ASN A 98 7.75 -9.70 5.75
C ASN A 98 8.78 -10.82 5.75
N GLN A 99 8.74 -11.71 6.74
CA GLN A 99 9.44 -13.00 6.67
C GLN A 99 8.68 -13.97 5.76
N ARG A 100 7.35 -13.99 5.86
CA ARG A 100 6.46 -14.79 5.01
C ARG A 100 6.22 -14.04 3.70
N VAL A 101 6.85 -14.49 2.65
CA VAL A 101 6.69 -13.98 1.28
C VAL A 101 5.42 -14.56 0.67
N ARG A 102 4.54 -13.70 0.14
CA ARG A 102 3.27 -14.09 -0.49
C ARG A 102 3.16 -13.59 -1.92
N LEU A 103 4.11 -12.75 -2.32
CA LEU A 103 4.13 -12.18 -3.66
C LEU A 103 5.57 -11.83 -4.06
N TYR A 104 5.90 -11.94 -5.34
CA TYR A 104 7.17 -11.47 -5.88
C TYR A 104 7.30 -9.97 -5.64
N GLY A 105 8.36 -9.57 -4.94
CA GLY A 105 8.57 -8.17 -4.60
C GLY A 105 8.13 -7.76 -3.19
N ASP A 106 7.73 -8.70 -2.33
CA ASP A 106 7.47 -8.41 -0.91
C ASP A 106 8.68 -7.76 -0.23
N ASP A 107 8.41 -6.79 0.64
CA ASP A 107 9.43 -6.07 1.40
C ASP A 107 9.99 -6.98 2.50
N ILE A 108 11.28 -7.35 2.41
CA ILE A 108 11.92 -8.31 3.33
C ILE A 108 13.05 -7.73 4.16
N ALA A 109 13.68 -6.67 3.67
CA ALA A 109 14.76 -5.95 4.36
C ALA A 109 14.90 -4.53 3.82
N ALA A 110 15.71 -3.69 4.47
CA ALA A 110 16.05 -2.37 3.97
C ALA A 110 17.47 -1.96 4.36
N VAL A 111 18.15 -1.26 3.46
CA VAL A 111 19.42 -0.60 3.70
C VAL A 111 19.19 0.86 3.99
N ILE A 112 19.88 1.41 4.98
CA ILE A 112 19.95 2.83 5.31
C ILE A 112 21.38 3.30 5.08
N ALA A 113 21.57 4.32 4.24
CA ALA A 113 22.88 4.84 3.90
C ALA A 113 22.88 6.36 3.80
N GLU A 114 24.07 6.97 3.79
CA GLU A 114 24.27 8.41 3.67
C GLU A 114 23.88 8.98 2.31
N ASN A 115 23.82 8.13 1.28
CA ASN A 115 23.43 8.54 -0.07
C ASN A 115 22.74 7.39 -0.82
N GLU A 116 22.03 7.74 -1.88
CA GLU A 116 21.25 6.78 -2.67
C GLU A 116 22.10 5.73 -3.39
N VAL A 117 23.33 6.11 -3.82
CA VAL A 117 24.24 5.19 -4.52
C VAL A 117 24.71 4.10 -3.58
N ALA A 118 25.17 4.47 -2.36
CA ALA A 118 25.60 3.52 -1.34
C ALA A 118 24.44 2.59 -0.93
N ALA A 119 23.22 3.14 -0.72
CA ALA A 119 22.05 2.35 -0.40
C ALA A 119 21.72 1.32 -1.50
N ALA A 120 21.76 1.74 -2.77
CA ALA A 120 21.47 0.88 -3.90
C ALA A 120 22.57 -0.18 -4.14
N GLN A 121 23.84 0.17 -3.95
CA GLN A 121 24.98 -0.74 -4.06
C GLN A 121 24.89 -1.82 -2.96
N ALA A 122 24.71 -1.43 -1.72
CA ALA A 122 24.58 -2.37 -0.62
C ALA A 122 23.38 -3.30 -0.76
N ALA A 123 22.22 -2.78 -1.20
CA ALA A 123 21.03 -3.58 -1.42
C ALA A 123 21.23 -4.72 -2.44
N ARG A 124 22.09 -4.52 -3.45
CA ARG A 124 22.42 -5.56 -4.45
C ARG A 124 23.38 -6.64 -3.93
N LEU A 125 24.12 -6.35 -2.85
CA LEU A 125 25.09 -7.26 -2.26
C LEU A 125 24.50 -8.13 -1.15
N VAL A 126 23.30 -7.81 -0.69
CA VAL A 126 22.58 -8.66 0.27
C VAL A 126 22.15 -9.94 -0.42
N LYS A 127 22.51 -11.09 0.18
CA LYS A 127 22.06 -12.39 -0.26
C LYS A 127 20.99 -12.89 0.68
N VAL A 128 19.97 -13.52 0.13
CA VAL A 128 18.81 -14.01 0.88
C VAL A 128 18.64 -15.50 0.60
N GLU A 129 18.46 -16.27 1.64
CA GLU A 129 18.13 -17.69 1.58
C GLU A 129 16.62 -17.85 1.83
N TYR A 130 15.96 -18.60 0.98
CA TYR A 130 14.52 -18.85 1.05
C TYR A 130 14.20 -20.33 1.20
N GLU A 131 13.07 -20.59 1.82
CA GLU A 131 12.31 -21.83 1.64
C GLU A 131 11.15 -21.49 0.70
N GLU A 132 11.20 -22.05 -0.51
CA GLU A 132 10.22 -21.73 -1.55
C GLU A 132 9.02 -22.66 -1.49
N TYR A 133 7.84 -22.10 -1.74
CA TYR A 133 6.57 -22.81 -1.83
C TYR A 133 5.97 -22.60 -3.23
N GLU A 134 5.04 -23.50 -3.60
CA GLU A 134 4.31 -23.37 -4.86
C GLU A 134 3.52 -22.05 -4.90
N PRO A 135 3.71 -21.21 -5.95
CA PRO A 135 3.02 -19.94 -6.05
C PRO A 135 1.54 -20.09 -6.43
N ILE A 136 0.68 -19.29 -5.79
CA ILE A 136 -0.74 -19.20 -6.10
C ILE A 136 -0.98 -17.92 -6.88
N VAL A 137 -1.08 -18.02 -8.21
CA VAL A 137 -1.09 -16.86 -9.12
C VAL A 137 -2.46 -16.52 -9.72
N THR A 138 -3.49 -17.34 -9.47
CA THR A 138 -4.85 -17.08 -9.97
C THR A 138 -5.88 -17.18 -8.87
N VAL A 139 -6.97 -16.42 -9.01
CA VAL A 139 -8.12 -16.49 -8.09
C VAL A 139 -8.70 -17.91 -8.04
N LYS A 140 -8.78 -18.58 -9.21
CA LYS A 140 -9.29 -19.96 -9.31
C LYS A 140 -8.44 -20.93 -8.49
N ALA A 141 -7.10 -20.84 -8.59
CA ALA A 141 -6.19 -21.65 -7.80
C ALA A 141 -6.26 -21.33 -6.30
N ALA A 142 -6.42 -20.05 -5.94
CA ALA A 142 -6.54 -19.62 -4.54
C ALA A 142 -7.83 -20.12 -3.88
N MET A 143 -8.90 -20.28 -4.64
CA MET A 143 -10.21 -20.73 -4.16
C MET A 143 -10.42 -22.25 -4.27
N ALA A 144 -9.45 -22.99 -4.78
CA ALA A 144 -9.53 -24.45 -4.85
C ALA A 144 -9.58 -25.05 -3.43
N PRO A 145 -10.37 -26.13 -3.19
CA PRO A 145 -10.51 -26.71 -1.86
C PRO A 145 -9.19 -27.16 -1.22
N GLU A 146 -8.23 -27.55 -2.05
CA GLU A 146 -6.89 -28.01 -1.67
C GLU A 146 -5.86 -26.87 -1.54
N ALA A 147 -6.25 -25.63 -1.83
CA ALA A 147 -5.33 -24.50 -1.81
C ALA A 147 -4.77 -24.22 -0.41
N THR A 148 -3.47 -24.09 -0.32
CA THR A 148 -2.82 -23.69 0.94
C THR A 148 -3.23 -22.27 1.33
N PRO A 149 -3.65 -22.03 2.59
CA PRO A 149 -3.97 -20.68 3.06
C PRO A 149 -2.77 -19.74 2.95
N LEU A 150 -2.96 -18.58 2.31
CA LEU A 150 -1.94 -17.53 2.21
C LEU A 150 -1.77 -16.75 3.52
N HIS A 151 -2.85 -16.61 4.28
CA HIS A 151 -2.89 -15.93 5.58
C HIS A 151 -3.51 -16.84 6.65
N PRO A 152 -2.85 -17.98 7.02
CA PRO A 152 -3.42 -18.99 7.93
C PRO A 152 -3.68 -18.46 9.35
N ASP A 153 -2.99 -17.38 9.74
CA ASP A 153 -3.17 -16.64 10.99
C ASP A 153 -4.44 -15.76 10.99
N ILE A 154 -5.02 -15.48 9.83
CA ILE A 154 -6.23 -14.65 9.68
C ILE A 154 -7.42 -15.50 9.23
N ARG A 155 -7.21 -16.36 8.22
CA ARG A 155 -8.24 -17.16 7.55
C ARG A 155 -7.74 -18.56 7.23
N LYS A 156 -8.64 -19.53 7.29
CA LYS A 156 -8.36 -20.91 6.85
C LYS A 156 -8.52 -21.11 5.34
N ASP A 157 -9.22 -20.20 4.70
CA ASP A 157 -9.38 -20.10 3.25
C ASP A 157 -8.67 -18.83 2.72
N ASN A 158 -8.61 -18.69 1.41
CA ASN A 158 -8.00 -17.52 0.76
C ASN A 158 -9.02 -16.40 0.45
N VAL A 159 -10.19 -16.42 1.10
CA VAL A 159 -11.24 -15.40 0.95
C VAL A 159 -11.12 -14.40 2.09
N ILE A 160 -10.52 -13.25 1.83
CA ILE A 160 -10.31 -12.21 2.85
C ILE A 160 -11.62 -11.52 3.22
N VAL A 161 -12.43 -11.17 2.22
CA VAL A 161 -13.72 -10.52 2.42
C VAL A 161 -14.75 -11.04 1.44
N HIS A 162 -15.97 -11.18 1.90
CA HIS A 162 -17.15 -11.39 1.07
C HIS A 162 -18.12 -10.24 1.29
N SER A 163 -18.42 -9.51 0.23
CA SER A 163 -19.39 -8.40 0.27
C SER A 163 -20.54 -8.71 -0.67
N HIS A 164 -21.75 -8.53 -0.19
CA HIS A 164 -22.96 -8.57 -0.99
C HIS A 164 -23.69 -7.25 -0.83
N MET A 165 -23.99 -6.60 -1.94
CA MET A 165 -24.72 -5.34 -1.95
C MET A 165 -25.96 -5.51 -2.83
N THR A 166 -27.13 -5.22 -2.27
CA THR A 166 -28.37 -5.18 -3.00
C THR A 166 -28.89 -3.75 -3.05
N MET A 167 -29.22 -3.27 -4.24
CA MET A 167 -29.86 -1.98 -4.43
C MET A 167 -31.33 -2.22 -4.83
N GLY A 168 -32.24 -1.77 -4.00
CA GLY A 168 -33.67 -2.03 -4.16
C GLY A 168 -34.23 -2.99 -3.09
N PRO A 169 -35.40 -3.63 -3.29
CA PRO A 169 -35.90 -4.66 -2.41
C PRO A 169 -34.88 -5.80 -2.24
N SER A 170 -34.69 -6.29 -1.02
CA SER A 170 -33.63 -7.28 -0.70
C SER A 170 -33.80 -8.64 -1.38
N ASP A 171 -34.98 -8.93 -1.87
CA ASP A 171 -35.41 -10.15 -2.55
C ASP A 171 -35.57 -9.99 -4.06
N PHE A 172 -35.26 -8.80 -4.62
CA PHE A 172 -35.37 -8.53 -6.03
C PHE A 172 -34.22 -9.18 -6.80
N THR A 173 -34.56 -10.08 -7.72
CA THR A 173 -33.59 -10.83 -8.54
C THR A 173 -33.48 -10.25 -9.97
N PHE A 174 -32.50 -10.73 -10.74
CA PHE A 174 -32.36 -10.40 -12.16
C PHE A 174 -33.60 -10.87 -12.92
N GLU A 175 -34.13 -12.05 -12.61
CA GLU A 175 -35.36 -12.62 -13.24
C GLU A 175 -36.57 -11.73 -12.98
N ASP A 176 -36.70 -11.16 -11.77
CA ASP A 176 -37.78 -10.21 -11.44
C ASP A 176 -37.65 -8.93 -12.29
N GLY A 177 -36.43 -8.42 -12.46
CA GLY A 177 -36.13 -7.28 -13.29
C GLY A 177 -36.45 -7.55 -14.78
N LEU A 178 -36.02 -8.69 -15.26
CA LEU A 178 -36.32 -9.12 -16.66
C LEU A 178 -37.82 -9.27 -16.90
N LYS A 179 -38.56 -9.86 -15.96
CA LYS A 179 -40.01 -9.96 -16.03
C LYS A 179 -40.67 -8.59 -16.11
N GLN A 180 -40.30 -7.66 -15.23
CA GLN A 180 -40.81 -6.28 -15.25
C GLN A 180 -40.46 -5.57 -16.56
N ALA A 181 -39.24 -5.78 -17.10
CA ALA A 181 -38.83 -5.22 -18.37
C ALA A 181 -39.68 -5.74 -19.52
N LYS A 182 -39.95 -7.06 -19.58
CA LYS A 182 -40.79 -7.69 -20.57
C LYS A 182 -42.27 -7.27 -20.48
N GLU A 183 -42.76 -6.88 -19.30
CA GLU A 183 -44.08 -6.30 -19.11
C GLU A 183 -44.19 -4.85 -19.62
N LYS A 184 -43.07 -4.11 -19.55
CA LYS A 184 -43.01 -2.67 -19.84
C LYS A 184 -42.60 -2.35 -21.28
N TYR A 185 -41.74 -3.14 -21.85
CA TYR A 185 -41.15 -2.93 -23.19
C TYR A 185 -41.49 -4.08 -24.13
N LYS A 186 -41.48 -3.81 -25.43
CA LYS A 186 -41.66 -4.88 -26.43
C LYS A 186 -40.37 -5.74 -26.48
N GLU A 187 -40.53 -7.01 -26.81
CA GLU A 187 -39.42 -7.96 -26.90
C GLU A 187 -38.33 -7.52 -27.90
N GLU A 188 -38.72 -6.85 -28.98
CA GLU A 188 -37.82 -6.27 -30.00
C GLU A 188 -36.95 -5.11 -29.48
N ASP A 189 -37.37 -4.46 -28.38
CA ASP A 189 -36.68 -3.34 -27.74
C ASP A 189 -35.77 -3.81 -26.58
N LEU A 190 -35.78 -5.11 -26.23
CA LEU A 190 -35.01 -5.69 -25.15
C LEU A 190 -33.75 -6.37 -25.67
N VAL A 191 -32.62 -6.03 -25.09
CA VAL A 191 -31.34 -6.70 -25.35
C VAL A 191 -30.84 -7.30 -24.05
N GLU A 192 -30.68 -8.61 -24.02
CA GLU A 192 -30.06 -9.33 -22.89
C GLU A 192 -28.62 -9.63 -23.25
N ILE A 193 -27.68 -9.18 -22.38
CA ILE A 193 -26.25 -9.43 -22.52
C ILE A 193 -25.75 -10.03 -21.22
N GLY A 194 -25.14 -11.21 -21.30
CA GLY A 194 -24.50 -11.88 -20.17
C GLY A 194 -23.07 -12.27 -20.54
N GLU A 195 -22.08 -11.55 -19.99
CA GLU A 195 -20.68 -11.76 -20.26
C GLU A 195 -19.83 -11.68 -18.98
N VAL A 196 -18.68 -12.31 -19.00
CA VAL A 196 -17.67 -12.18 -17.94
C VAL A 196 -16.61 -11.19 -18.41
N TYR A 197 -16.44 -10.12 -17.65
CA TYR A 197 -15.45 -9.08 -17.95
C TYR A 197 -14.28 -9.17 -16.98
N ASP A 198 -13.07 -9.29 -17.52
CA ASP A 198 -11.82 -9.23 -16.75
C ASP A 198 -11.09 -7.93 -17.06
N THR A 199 -10.71 -7.18 -16.03
CA THR A 199 -9.86 -5.99 -16.17
C THR A 199 -8.42 -6.32 -15.84
N PRO A 200 -7.44 -5.87 -16.64
CA PRO A 200 -6.04 -6.05 -16.31
C PRO A 200 -5.63 -5.18 -15.12
N ARG A 201 -4.56 -5.60 -14.43
CA ARG A 201 -3.92 -4.75 -13.44
C ARG A 201 -3.22 -3.59 -14.14
N ILE A 202 -3.47 -2.36 -13.67
CA ILE A 202 -2.85 -1.13 -14.20
C ILE A 202 -2.24 -0.31 -13.09
N SER A 203 -1.17 0.45 -13.41
CA SER A 203 -0.57 1.42 -12.49
C SER A 203 -1.25 2.78 -12.61
N HIS A 204 -1.35 3.51 -11.49
CA HIS A 204 -1.95 4.84 -11.42
C HIS A 204 -1.14 5.92 -12.15
N CYS A 205 0.17 5.74 -12.33
CA CYS A 205 1.08 6.61 -13.08
C CYS A 205 0.99 8.09 -12.70
N HIS A 206 0.79 8.42 -11.41
CA HIS A 206 0.83 9.81 -10.95
C HIS A 206 2.23 10.41 -11.09
N ILE A 207 2.31 11.72 -11.40
CA ILE A 207 3.59 12.42 -11.69
C ILE A 207 4.49 12.44 -10.45
N GLU A 208 3.94 12.78 -9.27
CA GLU A 208 4.67 12.64 -8.02
C GLU A 208 4.61 11.19 -7.56
N LEU A 209 5.73 10.49 -7.64
CA LEU A 209 5.85 9.13 -7.08
C LEU A 209 5.52 9.12 -5.58
N PRO A 210 5.09 7.97 -5.01
CA PRO A 210 5.02 7.83 -3.57
C PRO A 210 6.35 8.18 -2.94
N VAL A 211 6.32 9.11 -2.01
CA VAL A 211 7.50 9.59 -1.29
C VAL A 211 7.13 9.86 0.15
N SER A 212 7.95 9.39 1.06
CA SER A 212 7.88 9.73 2.47
C SER A 212 9.26 9.85 3.08
N TRP A 213 9.37 10.65 4.12
CA TRP A 213 10.53 10.70 4.98
C TRP A 213 10.09 10.91 6.43
N ALA A 214 10.89 10.45 7.36
CA ALA A 214 10.53 10.48 8.76
C ALA A 214 11.72 10.90 9.63
N TYR A 215 11.42 11.44 10.80
CA TYR A 215 12.38 11.80 11.84
C TYR A 215 11.74 11.71 13.22
N VAL A 216 12.53 11.63 14.27
CA VAL A 216 12.03 11.79 15.63
C VAL A 216 12.24 13.23 16.06
N ASP A 217 11.15 13.90 16.44
CA ASP A 217 11.20 15.28 16.87
C ASP A 217 11.74 15.44 18.31
N VAL A 218 11.97 16.68 18.73
CA VAL A 218 12.50 17.02 20.07
C VAL A 218 11.62 16.55 21.23
N ASN A 219 10.35 16.25 20.97
CA ASN A 219 9.38 15.71 21.94
C ASN A 219 9.34 14.17 21.93
N GLY A 220 10.21 13.53 21.16
CA GLY A 220 10.27 12.08 21.01
C GLY A 220 9.09 11.51 20.20
N LYS A 221 8.47 12.30 19.32
CA LYS A 221 7.44 11.83 18.40
C LYS A 221 8.06 11.44 17.05
N VAL A 222 7.65 10.29 16.53
CA VAL A 222 7.96 9.91 15.16
C VAL A 222 7.11 10.74 14.23
N THR A 223 7.74 11.65 13.51
CA THR A 223 7.08 12.52 12.55
C THR A 223 7.37 12.04 11.14
N VAL A 224 6.32 11.74 10.38
CA VAL A 224 6.40 11.29 8.98
C VAL A 224 5.81 12.35 8.08
N VAL A 225 6.59 12.80 7.10
CA VAL A 225 6.15 13.69 6.02
C VAL A 225 5.89 12.82 4.81
N SER A 226 4.66 12.79 4.30
CA SER A 226 4.27 11.90 3.22
C SER A 226 3.28 12.52 2.25
N SER A 227 3.39 12.12 0.99
CA SER A 227 2.42 12.43 -0.07
C SER A 227 1.16 11.56 0.03
N THR A 228 0.61 11.39 1.23
CA THR A 228 -0.60 10.59 1.48
C THR A 228 -1.88 11.38 1.28
N GLN A 229 -2.96 10.71 0.85
CA GLN A 229 -4.32 11.28 0.81
C GLN A 229 -5.04 11.17 2.17
N ILE A 230 -4.56 10.28 3.08
CA ILE A 230 -5.28 9.85 4.30
C ILE A 230 -4.41 9.97 5.57
N PRO A 231 -3.91 11.17 5.94
CA PRO A 231 -2.92 11.33 7.01
C PRO A 231 -3.37 10.78 8.37
N HIS A 232 -4.66 10.82 8.69
CA HIS A 232 -5.19 10.32 9.97
C HIS A 232 -5.16 8.80 10.05
N ILE A 233 -5.47 8.11 8.95
CA ILE A 233 -5.43 6.65 8.87
C ILE A 233 -3.98 6.17 8.87
N VAL A 234 -3.11 6.81 8.09
CA VAL A 234 -1.66 6.56 8.09
C VAL A 234 -1.10 6.69 9.51
N ARG A 235 -1.50 7.71 10.27
CA ARG A 235 -1.11 7.88 11.67
C ARG A 235 -1.49 6.67 12.52
N ARG A 236 -2.72 6.22 12.42
CA ARG A 236 -3.24 5.05 13.15
C ARG A 236 -2.46 3.78 12.78
N CYS A 237 -2.36 3.50 11.48
CA CYS A 237 -1.69 2.28 10.99
C CYS A 237 -0.18 2.28 11.30
N THR A 238 0.50 3.44 11.21
CA THR A 238 1.91 3.56 11.61
C THR A 238 2.10 3.27 13.10
N ALA A 239 1.23 3.79 13.96
CA ALA A 239 1.28 3.50 15.39
C ALA A 239 1.04 2.01 15.68
N GLN A 240 0.08 1.38 15.00
CA GLN A 240 -0.22 -0.04 15.10
C GLN A 240 0.95 -0.90 14.61
N ALA A 241 1.50 -0.61 13.42
CA ALA A 241 2.62 -1.35 12.83
C ALA A 241 3.87 -1.34 13.72
N LEU A 242 4.12 -0.24 14.44
CA LEU A 242 5.29 -0.06 15.31
C LEU A 242 5.02 -0.42 16.76
N ASN A 243 3.78 -0.80 17.11
CA ASN A 243 3.34 -1.07 18.48
C ASN A 243 3.63 0.10 19.45
N ILE A 244 3.37 1.33 19.04
CA ILE A 244 3.57 2.53 19.85
C ILE A 244 2.25 3.30 20.02
N PRO A 245 2.09 4.10 21.10
CA PRO A 245 0.90 4.92 21.29
C PRO A 245 0.69 5.88 20.12
N ILE A 246 -0.55 6.02 19.64
CA ILE A 246 -0.89 6.92 18.52
C ILE A 246 -0.48 8.39 18.78
N GLY A 247 -0.42 8.81 20.07
CA GLY A 247 0.07 10.12 20.47
C GLY A 247 1.56 10.36 20.19
N LYS A 248 2.33 9.28 19.97
CA LYS A 248 3.75 9.32 19.60
C LYS A 248 4.00 9.41 18.10
N VAL A 249 2.95 9.38 17.27
CA VAL A 249 3.06 9.50 15.82
C VAL A 249 2.43 10.80 15.36
N ARG A 250 3.12 11.51 14.46
CA ARG A 250 2.65 12.70 13.75
C ARG A 250 2.81 12.48 12.26
N ILE A 251 1.77 12.78 11.48
CA ILE A 251 1.84 12.77 10.01
C ILE A 251 1.68 14.20 9.51
N ILE A 252 2.59 14.61 8.64
CA ILE A 252 2.54 15.88 7.93
C ILE A 252 2.24 15.56 6.47
N LYS A 253 1.14 16.13 5.97
CA LYS A 253 0.69 15.99 4.58
C LYS A 253 0.91 17.30 3.85
N PRO A 254 1.97 17.44 3.03
CA PRO A 254 2.16 18.58 2.11
C PRO A 254 1.19 18.54 0.94
N TYR A 255 1.46 19.33 -0.11
CA TYR A 255 0.78 19.16 -1.38
C TYR A 255 1.07 17.80 -2.02
N ILE A 256 0.13 17.30 -2.82
CA ILE A 256 0.21 16.00 -3.47
C ILE A 256 0.18 16.17 -4.98
N GLY A 257 1.13 15.57 -5.67
CA GLY A 257 1.29 15.59 -7.12
C GLY A 257 0.57 14.46 -7.87
N GLY A 258 -0.70 14.22 -7.49
CA GLY A 258 -1.52 13.13 -8.01
C GLY A 258 -1.58 11.95 -7.05
N GLY A 259 -2.69 11.22 -7.06
CA GLY A 259 -2.89 10.07 -6.16
C GLY A 259 -3.76 8.99 -6.79
N PHE A 260 -4.89 9.37 -7.43
CA PHE A 260 -5.81 8.48 -8.16
C PHE A 260 -6.23 7.23 -7.38
N GLY A 261 -6.26 7.32 -6.04
CA GLY A 261 -6.54 6.20 -5.16
C GLY A 261 -5.30 5.51 -4.58
N ASN A 262 -4.17 5.44 -5.27
CA ASN A 262 -2.97 4.77 -4.74
C ASN A 262 -2.49 5.36 -3.41
N LYS A 263 -2.39 6.67 -3.31
CA LYS A 263 -1.99 7.36 -2.06
C LYS A 263 -3.12 7.41 -1.01
N GLN A 264 -4.21 6.68 -1.24
CA GLN A 264 -5.30 6.45 -0.29
C GLN A 264 -5.11 5.17 0.53
N ASP A 265 -4.04 4.44 0.25
CA ASP A 265 -3.58 3.32 1.06
C ASP A 265 -2.40 3.73 1.95
N VAL A 266 -2.12 2.89 2.97
CA VAL A 266 -0.94 3.02 3.81
C VAL A 266 0.21 2.31 3.10
N LEU A 267 1.11 3.08 2.49
CA LEU A 267 2.16 2.53 1.63
C LEU A 267 3.43 2.23 2.44
N TYR A 268 4.31 3.22 2.55
CA TYR A 268 5.64 3.04 3.13
C TYR A 268 5.88 3.87 4.40
N GLU A 269 4.88 4.56 4.89
CA GLU A 269 5.01 5.41 6.07
C GLU A 269 5.38 4.62 7.32
N PRO A 270 4.80 3.43 7.61
CA PRO A 270 5.21 2.60 8.73
C PRO A 270 6.66 2.11 8.59
N LEU A 271 7.07 1.69 7.39
CA LEU A 271 8.43 1.27 7.11
C LEU A 271 9.40 2.42 7.35
N ASN A 272 9.10 3.61 6.82
CA ASN A 272 9.97 4.77 6.95
C ASN A 272 10.12 5.24 8.40
N ALA A 273 9.04 5.20 9.16
CA ALA A 273 9.07 5.45 10.60
C ALA A 273 9.95 4.42 11.33
N PHE A 274 9.86 3.13 10.97
CA PHE A 274 10.71 2.07 11.51
C PHE A 274 12.20 2.31 11.19
N LEU A 275 12.52 2.63 9.93
CA LEU A 275 13.89 2.93 9.50
C LEU A 275 14.50 4.08 10.31
N THR A 276 13.75 5.17 10.46
CA THR A 276 14.14 6.34 11.27
C THR A 276 14.41 5.95 12.73
N MET A 277 13.51 5.19 13.35
CA MET A 277 13.71 4.75 14.73
C MET A 277 14.93 3.84 14.86
N SER A 278 15.22 3.02 13.86
CA SER A 278 16.37 2.08 13.88
C SER A 278 17.73 2.76 13.80
N VAL A 279 17.78 4.05 13.41
CA VAL A 279 19.00 4.88 13.35
C VAL A 279 18.98 6.04 14.35
N GLY A 280 18.32 5.84 15.49
CA GLY A 280 18.31 6.82 16.59
C GLY A 280 17.49 8.08 16.30
N GLY A 281 16.53 8.02 15.40
CA GLY A 281 15.63 9.13 15.08
C GLY A 281 16.16 10.10 14.01
N ARG A 282 17.32 9.81 13.41
CA ARG A 282 17.86 10.60 12.27
C ARG A 282 16.88 10.57 11.11
N PRO A 283 16.78 11.67 10.34
CA PRO A 283 15.92 11.72 9.16
C PRO A 283 16.28 10.62 8.14
N VAL A 284 15.28 9.83 7.73
CA VAL A 284 15.41 8.82 6.68
C VAL A 284 14.34 9.05 5.65
N ARG A 285 14.68 9.03 4.36
CA ARG A 285 13.71 9.05 3.28
C ARG A 285 13.62 7.70 2.58
N TRP A 286 12.43 7.44 2.10
CA TRP A 286 12.16 6.41 1.10
C TRP A 286 11.47 7.03 -0.11
N ARG A 287 11.80 6.58 -1.30
CA ARG A 287 11.19 7.05 -2.55
C ARG A 287 11.00 5.89 -3.50
N SER A 288 9.80 5.78 -4.07
CA SER A 288 9.51 4.81 -5.14
C SER A 288 10.33 5.10 -6.39
N ALA A 289 10.63 4.06 -7.18
CA ALA A 289 11.28 4.19 -8.47
C ALA A 289 10.30 3.82 -9.60
N VAL A 290 10.25 4.64 -10.66
CA VAL A 290 9.38 4.39 -11.82
C VAL A 290 9.77 3.13 -12.60
N ARG A 291 11.03 2.72 -12.53
CA ARG A 291 11.56 1.62 -13.32
C ARG A 291 11.64 0.33 -12.50
N ARG A 292 10.51 -0.37 -12.40
CA ARG A 292 10.54 -1.80 -12.07
C ARG A 292 9.74 -2.55 -13.12
N PRO A 293 10.28 -3.63 -13.68
CA PRO A 293 9.57 -4.47 -14.65
C PRO A 293 8.38 -5.21 -14.03
N PHE A 294 8.29 -5.20 -12.69
CA PHE A 294 7.11 -5.66 -11.94
C PHE A 294 6.81 -4.68 -10.81
N PRO A 295 5.54 -4.47 -10.51
CA PRO A 295 5.14 -3.49 -9.51
C PRO A 295 5.77 -3.83 -8.17
N GLU A 296 6.28 -2.82 -7.48
CA GLU A 296 6.08 -2.81 -6.04
C GLU A 296 4.65 -3.24 -5.82
N PRO A 297 4.35 -4.07 -4.80
CA PRO A 297 2.99 -4.47 -4.54
C PRO A 297 2.15 -3.26 -4.17
N GLU A 298 1.77 -2.48 -5.17
CA GLU A 298 0.61 -1.65 -5.03
C GLU A 298 -0.54 -2.63 -4.89
N PRO A 299 -1.37 -2.52 -3.86
CA PRO A 299 -2.53 -3.38 -3.71
C PRO A 299 -3.53 -3.06 -4.81
N VAL A 300 -3.31 -3.59 -5.99
CA VAL A 300 -4.28 -3.56 -7.07
C VAL A 300 -5.04 -4.87 -7.02
N MET A 301 -6.20 -4.83 -6.41
CA MET A 301 -7.12 -5.96 -6.45
C MET A 301 -7.56 -6.19 -7.89
N PRO A 302 -7.52 -7.43 -8.40
CA PRO A 302 -8.22 -7.75 -9.65
C PRO A 302 -9.71 -7.54 -9.42
N LEU A 303 -10.26 -6.49 -10.02
CA LEU A 303 -11.70 -6.26 -10.01
C LEU A 303 -12.32 -7.25 -11.00
N LYS A 304 -12.95 -8.32 -10.52
CA LYS A 304 -13.93 -9.04 -11.30
C LYS A 304 -15.25 -8.31 -11.14
N ALA A 305 -15.60 -7.51 -12.13
CA ALA A 305 -16.91 -6.90 -12.21
C ALA A 305 -17.83 -7.84 -12.99
N TYR A 306 -18.87 -8.36 -12.35
CA TYR A 306 -20.03 -8.91 -13.03
C TYR A 306 -20.97 -7.72 -13.27
N ALA A 307 -21.02 -7.22 -14.48
CA ALA A 307 -22.01 -6.22 -14.87
C ALA A 307 -23.17 -6.93 -15.57
N ALA A 308 -24.32 -6.98 -14.93
CA ALA A 308 -25.58 -7.12 -15.64
C ALA A 308 -25.99 -5.70 -16.09
N ALA A 309 -26.01 -5.45 -17.39
CA ALA A 309 -26.52 -4.19 -17.93
C ALA A 309 -28.06 -4.25 -17.95
N TRP A 310 -28.67 -3.15 -17.50
CA TRP A 310 -30.12 -2.91 -17.51
C TRP A 310 -30.51 -2.11 -18.75
#